data_4434b567c13b87af1f68522ad54b5f09
#
_entry.id   4434b567c13b87af1f68522ad54b5f09
#
_cell.length_a   1.000
_cell.length_b   1.000
_cell.length_c   1.000
_cell.angle_alpha   90.00
_cell.angle_beta   90.00
_cell.angle_gamma   90.00
#
_symmetry.space_group_name_H-M   'P 1'
#
loop_
_entity.id
_entity.type
_entity.pdbx_description
1 polymer ?
#
loop_
_entity_poly.entity_id
_entity_poly.type
_entity_poly.pdbx_seq_one_letter_code
_entity_poly.pdbx_strand_id
1 'polypeptide(L)'
;MMAMYPLKDLKVMQRIAESFSKAGLPGDPSGFYKISADNRLTGKQIKELFFGQKVSGFALDTGKQWWIERSEDGKAAIRDGDGADSGKSWIEEDMLCDQWDHLYESLKDCWVIYRNPEGNPEKNDEYLGAPGYGIYPFSPVD
;
A
#
# COMPACT_ATOMS: atom_id res chain seq x y z
N MET A 1 6.85 -17.01 -5.26
CA MET A 1 6.90 -16.80 -6.73
C MET A 1 6.81 -15.34 -7.08
N MET A 2 5.79 -14.66 -6.61
CA MET A 2 5.58 -13.24 -6.95
C MET A 2 6.75 -12.35 -6.51
N ALA A 3 7.36 -12.64 -5.38
CA ALA A 3 8.48 -11.87 -4.86
C ALA A 3 9.74 -11.90 -5.75
N MET A 4 9.78 -12.82 -6.68
CA MET A 4 10.93 -12.98 -7.58
C MET A 4 10.86 -12.14 -8.84
N TYR A 5 9.78 -11.39 -9.05
CA TYR A 5 9.65 -10.58 -10.25
C TYR A 5 10.60 -9.40 -10.25
N PRO A 6 11.26 -9.10 -11.37
CA PRO A 6 12.01 -7.87 -11.52
C PRO A 6 11.11 -6.65 -11.44
N LEU A 7 11.70 -5.50 -11.20
CA LEU A 7 10.97 -4.25 -11.05
C LEU A 7 10.06 -3.92 -12.24
N LYS A 8 10.51 -4.24 -13.45
CA LYS A 8 9.70 -4.02 -14.65
C LYS A 8 8.41 -4.84 -14.64
N ASP A 9 8.42 -6.01 -14.01
CA ASP A 9 7.23 -6.85 -13.94
C ASP A 9 6.22 -6.30 -12.95
N LEU A 10 6.67 -5.62 -11.90
CA LEU A 10 5.77 -4.92 -10.99
C LEU A 10 4.95 -3.85 -11.71
N LYS A 11 5.57 -3.12 -12.63
CA LYS A 11 4.86 -2.11 -13.43
C LYS A 11 3.81 -2.75 -14.34
N VAL A 12 4.13 -3.88 -14.93
CA VAL A 12 3.18 -4.63 -15.75
C VAL A 12 2.00 -5.10 -14.91
N MET A 13 2.27 -5.63 -13.73
CA MET A 13 1.22 -6.10 -12.83
C MET A 13 0.31 -4.96 -12.38
N GLN A 14 0.86 -3.77 -12.14
CA GLN A 14 0.05 -2.60 -11.81
C GLN A 14 -0.89 -2.22 -12.96
N ARG A 15 -0.40 -2.25 -14.20
CA ARG A 15 -1.25 -1.97 -15.36
C ARG A 15 -2.39 -2.97 -15.48
N ILE A 16 -2.13 -4.23 -15.18
CA ILE A 16 -3.15 -5.26 -15.20
C ILE A 16 -4.20 -4.95 -14.12
N ALA A 17 -3.77 -4.61 -12.92
CA ALA A 17 -4.69 -4.25 -11.84
C ALA A 17 -5.54 -3.04 -12.19
N GLU A 18 -4.95 -2.00 -12.77
CA GLU A 18 -5.67 -0.82 -13.21
C GLU A 18 -6.68 -1.15 -14.32
N SER A 19 -6.29 -1.99 -15.26
CA SER A 19 -7.19 -2.43 -16.33
C SER A 19 -8.39 -3.19 -15.78
N PHE A 20 -8.16 -4.07 -14.81
CA PHE A 20 -9.25 -4.81 -14.18
C PHE A 20 -10.19 -3.88 -13.44
N SER A 21 -9.66 -2.90 -12.72
CA SER A 21 -10.49 -1.92 -12.03
C SER A 21 -11.36 -1.13 -12.98
N LYS A 22 -10.79 -0.66 -14.08
CA LYS A 22 -11.52 0.10 -15.10
C LYS A 22 -12.60 -0.73 -15.79
N ALA A 23 -12.32 -1.98 -16.03
CA ALA A 23 -13.26 -2.89 -16.70
C ALA A 23 -14.31 -3.46 -15.77
N GLY A 24 -14.17 -3.26 -14.46
CA GLY A 24 -15.08 -3.85 -13.49
C GLY A 24 -14.97 -5.37 -13.42
N LEU A 25 -13.79 -5.91 -13.75
CA LEU A 25 -13.59 -7.35 -13.76
C LEU A 25 -13.39 -7.89 -12.36
N PRO A 26 -13.78 -9.16 -12.10
CA PRO A 26 -13.67 -9.75 -10.77
C PRO A 26 -12.23 -9.98 -10.30
N GLY A 27 -11.23 -9.67 -11.13
CA GLY A 27 -9.84 -9.73 -10.72
C GLY A 27 -9.43 -8.67 -9.71
N ASP A 28 -10.22 -7.62 -9.55
CA ASP A 28 -10.04 -6.65 -8.48
C ASP A 28 -10.49 -7.30 -7.17
N PRO A 29 -9.57 -7.54 -6.21
CA PRO A 29 -9.92 -8.24 -4.98
C PRO A 29 -10.98 -7.54 -4.15
N SER A 30 -11.08 -6.23 -4.27
CA SER A 30 -12.06 -5.45 -3.52
C SER A 30 -13.42 -5.44 -4.17
N GLY A 31 -13.46 -5.43 -5.50
CA GLY A 31 -14.68 -5.20 -6.27
C GLY A 31 -15.27 -3.82 -6.07
N PHE A 32 -14.76 -3.05 -5.11
CA PHE A 32 -15.32 -1.77 -4.70
C PHE A 32 -14.38 -0.59 -4.94
N TYR A 33 -13.09 -0.84 -5.02
CA TYR A 33 -12.10 0.23 -5.13
C TYR A 33 -11.57 0.34 -6.55
N LYS A 34 -11.56 1.56 -7.06
CA LYS A 34 -11.08 1.85 -8.39
C LYS A 34 -9.86 2.74 -8.33
N ILE A 35 -8.87 2.41 -9.12
CA ILE A 35 -7.64 3.18 -9.24
C ILE A 35 -7.78 4.12 -10.43
N SER A 36 -7.42 5.38 -10.22
CA SER A 36 -7.30 6.34 -11.30
C SER A 36 -5.93 6.99 -11.25
N ALA A 37 -5.27 7.11 -12.39
CA ALA A 37 -3.97 7.75 -12.48
C ALA A 37 -4.00 9.19 -11.97
N ASP A 38 -5.13 9.88 -12.11
CA ASP A 38 -5.28 11.26 -11.64
C ASP A 38 -5.20 11.35 -10.11
N ASN A 39 -5.41 10.25 -9.42
CA ASN A 39 -5.39 10.22 -7.96
C ASN A 39 -4.06 9.71 -7.40
N ARG A 40 -3.10 9.42 -8.26
CA ARG A 40 -1.80 8.93 -7.81
C ARG A 40 -1.05 10.03 -7.06
N LEU A 41 -0.49 9.67 -5.91
CA LEU A 41 0.35 10.57 -5.14
C LEU A 41 1.79 10.56 -5.65
N THR A 42 2.42 11.74 -5.60
CA THR A 42 3.87 11.83 -5.83
C THR A 42 4.63 11.38 -4.60
N GLY A 43 5.93 11.10 -4.76
CA GLY A 43 6.77 10.75 -3.61
C GLY A 43 6.78 11.84 -2.54
N LYS A 44 6.76 13.10 -2.94
CA LYS A 44 6.71 14.21 -2.01
C LYS A 44 5.42 14.19 -1.18
N GLN A 45 4.28 13.97 -1.84
CA GLN A 45 2.99 13.89 -1.16
C GLN A 45 2.95 12.69 -0.20
N ILE A 46 3.48 11.55 -0.62
CA ILE A 46 3.55 10.36 0.22
C ILE A 46 4.36 10.66 1.48
N LYS A 47 5.50 11.31 1.32
CA LYS A 47 6.35 11.63 2.45
C LYS A 47 5.67 12.58 3.43
N GLU A 48 5.02 13.61 2.94
CA GLU A 48 4.30 14.57 3.77
C GLU A 48 3.13 13.95 4.52
N LEU A 49 2.44 12.99 3.91
CA LEU A 49 1.25 12.38 4.50
C LEU A 49 1.54 11.20 5.43
N PHE A 50 2.59 10.43 5.17
CA PHE A 50 2.76 9.15 5.87
C PHE A 50 4.05 9.01 6.67
N PHE A 51 5.06 9.84 6.45
CA PHE A 51 6.24 9.84 7.30
C PHE A 51 5.98 10.70 8.52
N GLY A 52 6.40 10.22 9.69
CA GLY A 52 6.02 10.83 10.95
C GLY A 52 4.60 10.54 11.38
N GLN A 53 3.95 9.57 10.75
CA GLN A 53 2.54 9.26 10.95
C GLN A 53 2.33 7.76 11.12
N LYS A 54 1.18 7.42 11.67
CA LYS A 54 0.72 6.04 11.78
C LYS A 54 -0.45 5.85 10.83
N VAL A 55 -0.46 4.74 10.11
CA VAL A 55 -1.57 4.37 9.23
C VAL A 55 -2.13 3.03 9.64
N SER A 56 -3.37 2.80 9.31
CA SER A 56 -4.03 1.52 9.55
C SER A 56 -4.86 1.15 8.33
N GLY A 57 -4.90 -0.14 8.07
CA GLY A 57 -5.73 -0.69 7.01
C GLY A 57 -6.15 -2.09 7.38
N PHE A 58 -6.74 -2.78 6.44
CA PHE A 58 -7.15 -4.15 6.65
C PHE A 58 -6.98 -4.93 5.35
N ALA A 59 -6.73 -6.24 5.50
CA ALA A 59 -6.65 -7.13 4.35
C ALA A 59 -8.07 -7.48 3.91
N LEU A 60 -8.38 -7.24 2.64
CA LEU A 60 -9.72 -7.42 2.11
C LEU A 60 -10.17 -8.88 2.12
N ASP A 61 -9.24 -9.81 1.95
CA ASP A 61 -9.53 -11.24 1.90
C ASP A 61 -9.75 -11.85 3.29
N THR A 62 -9.03 -11.37 4.30
CA THR A 62 -9.10 -11.95 5.66
C THR A 62 -9.79 -11.04 6.66
N GLY A 63 -9.93 -9.75 6.37
CA GLY A 63 -10.44 -8.77 7.30
C GLY A 63 -9.47 -8.41 8.42
N LYS A 64 -8.26 -8.94 8.40
CA LYS A 64 -7.27 -8.65 9.43
C LYS A 64 -6.78 -7.22 9.33
N GLN A 65 -6.77 -6.54 10.45
CA GLN A 65 -6.29 -5.17 10.54
C GLN A 65 -4.78 -5.14 10.72
N TRP A 66 -4.14 -4.13 10.12
CA TRP A 66 -2.72 -3.90 10.28
C TRP A 66 -2.46 -2.42 10.56
N TRP A 67 -1.33 -2.14 11.19
CA TRP A 67 -0.88 -0.79 11.51
C TRP A 67 0.58 -0.65 11.11
N ILE A 68 0.93 0.48 10.52
CA ILE A 68 2.32 0.82 10.24
C ILE A 68 2.57 2.23 10.74
N GLU A 69 3.63 2.39 11.51
CA GLU A 69 4.10 3.68 11.99
C GLU A 69 5.44 3.96 11.36
N ARG A 70 5.60 5.15 10.81
CA ARG A 70 6.86 5.57 10.19
C ARG A 70 7.34 6.85 10.83
N SER A 71 8.62 6.90 11.21
CA SER A 71 9.23 8.14 11.68
C SER A 71 9.64 8.98 10.47
N GLU A 72 9.95 10.25 10.72
CA GLU A 72 10.36 11.15 9.64
C GLU A 72 11.66 10.70 8.97
N ASP A 73 12.53 10.01 9.70
CA ASP A 73 13.80 9.52 9.17
C ASP A 73 13.71 8.17 8.47
N GLY A 74 12.52 7.58 8.38
CA GLY A 74 12.30 6.35 7.62
C GLY A 74 12.33 5.07 8.43
N LYS A 75 12.47 5.15 9.74
CA LYS A 75 12.32 3.95 10.58
C LYS A 75 10.85 3.58 10.61
N ALA A 76 10.57 2.29 10.52
CA ALA A 76 9.21 1.81 10.45
C ALA A 76 8.96 0.68 11.43
N ALA A 77 7.71 0.59 11.87
CA ALA A 77 7.23 -0.51 12.69
C ALA A 77 5.89 -0.96 12.15
N ILE A 78 5.67 -2.25 12.07
CA ILE A 78 4.43 -2.84 11.61
C ILE A 78 3.87 -3.75 12.70
N ARG A 79 2.53 -3.78 12.79
CA ARG A 79 1.81 -4.76 13.57
C ARG A 79 0.62 -5.25 12.77
N ASP A 80 0.44 -6.55 12.73
CA ASP A 80 -0.75 -7.18 12.15
C ASP A 80 -1.21 -8.32 13.05
N GLY A 81 -2.17 -9.10 12.59
CA GLY A 81 -2.71 -10.20 13.38
C GLY A 81 -1.71 -11.32 13.66
N ASP A 82 -0.62 -11.38 12.93
CA ASP A 82 0.37 -12.44 13.04
C ASP A 82 1.62 -12.03 13.84
N GLY A 83 1.75 -10.75 14.16
CA GLY A 83 2.87 -10.29 14.97
C GLY A 83 3.27 -8.85 14.69
N ALA A 84 4.46 -8.52 15.13
CA ALA A 84 5.04 -7.20 14.98
C ALA A 84 6.47 -7.31 14.49
N ASP A 85 6.94 -6.27 13.78
CA ASP A 85 8.28 -6.24 13.26
C ASP A 85 8.73 -4.78 13.11
N SER A 86 10.02 -4.61 12.91
CA SER A 86 10.62 -3.32 12.62
C SER A 86 11.24 -3.37 11.24
N GLY A 87 11.46 -2.21 10.67
CA GLY A 87 12.07 -2.12 9.36
C GLY A 87 12.35 -0.69 8.97
N LYS A 88 12.36 -0.44 7.68
CA LYS A 88 12.60 0.88 7.13
C LYS A 88 11.68 1.16 5.97
N SER A 89 11.41 2.45 5.78
CA SER A 89 10.58 2.94 4.68
C SER A 89 11.32 4.06 3.96
N TRP A 90 11.12 4.15 2.66
CA TRP A 90 11.71 5.21 1.84
C TRP A 90 10.87 5.42 0.60
N ILE A 91 11.15 6.49 -0.13
CA ILE A 91 10.49 6.81 -1.39
C ILE A 91 11.40 6.44 -2.55
N GLU A 92 10.86 5.75 -3.53
CA GLU A 92 11.58 5.36 -4.73
C GLU A 92 10.62 5.44 -5.92
N GLU A 93 10.94 6.25 -6.92
CA GLU A 93 10.11 6.42 -8.13
C GLU A 93 8.63 6.71 -7.83
N ASP A 94 8.38 7.62 -6.90
CA ASP A 94 7.01 7.95 -6.47
C ASP A 94 6.24 6.76 -5.90
N MET A 95 6.97 5.84 -5.29
CA MET A 95 6.38 4.71 -4.56
C MET A 95 6.81 4.74 -3.11
N LEU A 96 5.96 4.23 -2.25
CA LEU A 96 6.27 4.02 -0.84
C LEU A 96 6.82 2.61 -0.67
N CYS A 97 8.09 2.52 -0.32
CA CYS A 97 8.77 1.25 -0.18
C CYS A 97 9.02 0.94 1.28
N ASP A 98 8.79 -0.30 1.65
CA ASP A 98 9.06 -0.82 2.98
C ASP A 98 9.94 -2.07 2.88
N GLN A 99 10.78 -2.28 3.88
CA GLN A 99 11.53 -3.51 4.01
C GLN A 99 11.58 -3.87 5.49
N TRP A 100 11.00 -5.01 5.84
CA TRP A 100 10.89 -5.45 7.22
C TRP A 100 12.07 -6.35 7.58
N ASP A 101 12.42 -6.38 8.86
CA ASP A 101 13.57 -7.18 9.30
C ASP A 101 13.30 -8.68 9.16
N HIS A 102 12.07 -9.12 9.38
CA HIS A 102 11.70 -10.54 9.36
C HIS A 102 10.48 -10.83 8.49
N LEU A 103 9.44 -10.00 8.56
CA LEU A 103 8.21 -10.23 7.81
C LEU A 103 8.46 -10.13 6.32
N TYR A 104 7.65 -10.87 5.56
CA TYR A 104 7.70 -10.88 4.09
C TYR A 104 9.09 -11.22 3.56
N GLU A 105 9.77 -12.14 4.26
CA GLU A 105 11.10 -12.64 3.90
C GLU A 105 12.14 -11.54 3.78
N SER A 106 11.95 -10.41 4.46
CA SER A 106 12.82 -9.24 4.42
C SER A 106 13.00 -8.65 3.01
N LEU A 107 12.03 -8.87 2.15
CA LEU A 107 12.06 -8.38 0.77
C LEU A 107 11.53 -6.95 0.69
N LYS A 108 12.09 -6.20 -0.25
CA LYS A 108 11.61 -4.85 -0.54
C LYS A 108 10.21 -4.94 -1.17
N ASP A 109 9.28 -4.15 -0.64
CA ASP A 109 7.91 -4.09 -1.12
C ASP A 109 7.56 -2.62 -1.39
N CYS A 110 7.29 -2.29 -2.63
CA CYS A 110 7.00 -0.92 -3.05
C CYS A 110 5.57 -0.79 -3.55
N TRP A 111 4.89 0.23 -3.06
CA TRP A 111 3.48 0.47 -3.34
C TRP A 111 3.31 1.80 -4.03
N VAL A 112 2.52 1.83 -5.10
CA VAL A 112 1.97 3.07 -5.63
C VAL A 112 0.79 3.44 -4.74
N ILE A 113 0.67 4.72 -4.40
CA ILE A 113 -0.38 5.17 -3.49
C ILE A 113 -1.33 6.09 -4.27
N TYR A 114 -2.62 5.86 -4.07
CA TYR A 114 -3.69 6.64 -4.70
C TYR A 114 -4.61 7.23 -3.64
N ARG A 115 -5.14 8.42 -3.92
CA ARG A 115 -6.27 8.92 -3.15
C ARG A 115 -7.50 8.11 -3.50
N ASN A 116 -8.36 7.92 -2.53
CA ASN A 116 -9.67 7.34 -2.75
C ASN A 116 -10.72 8.43 -2.53
N PRO A 117 -11.25 9.04 -3.61
CA PRO A 117 -12.22 10.14 -3.47
C PRO A 117 -13.48 9.76 -2.71
N GLU A 118 -13.83 8.48 -2.69
CA GLU A 118 -15.00 7.96 -1.99
C GLU A 118 -14.69 7.40 -0.62
N GLY A 119 -13.43 7.52 -0.19
CA GLY A 119 -13.01 6.99 1.09
C GLY A 119 -13.34 7.90 2.26
N ASN A 120 -13.32 7.34 3.45
CA ASN A 120 -13.47 8.12 4.67
C ASN A 120 -12.69 7.47 5.82
N PRO A 121 -12.34 8.28 6.86
CA PRO A 121 -11.54 7.77 7.99
C PRO A 121 -12.21 6.64 8.77
N GLU A 122 -13.52 6.62 8.84
CA GLU A 122 -14.25 5.60 9.60
C GLU A 122 -14.10 4.22 8.98
N LYS A 123 -13.91 4.18 7.67
CA LYS A 123 -13.74 2.93 6.94
C LYS A 123 -12.28 2.56 6.71
N ASN A 124 -11.34 3.41 7.14
CA ASN A 124 -9.90 3.22 6.91
C ASN A 124 -9.57 3.06 5.43
N ASP A 125 -10.22 3.81 4.56
CA ASP A 125 -10.04 3.68 3.11
C ASP A 125 -9.86 5.02 2.38
N GLU A 126 -9.29 6.00 3.06
CA GLU A 126 -8.99 7.29 2.42
C GLU A 126 -7.94 7.17 1.31
N TYR A 127 -7.07 6.19 1.40
CA TYR A 127 -6.00 5.93 0.44
C TYR A 127 -5.98 4.48 0.03
N LEU A 128 -5.46 4.24 -1.17
CA LEU A 128 -5.34 2.89 -1.71
C LEU A 128 -3.90 2.62 -2.06
N GLY A 129 -3.33 1.56 -1.51
CA GLY A 129 -2.00 1.10 -1.83
C GLY A 129 -2.04 -0.02 -2.84
N ALA A 130 -1.20 0.06 -3.87
CA ALA A 130 -1.19 -0.91 -4.95
C ALA A 130 0.24 -1.42 -5.20
N PRO A 131 0.61 -2.56 -4.60
CA PRO A 131 1.92 -3.16 -4.83
C PRO A 131 2.02 -3.96 -6.15
N GLY A 132 0.91 -4.16 -6.86
CA GLY A 132 0.86 -4.91 -8.10
C GLY A 132 0.15 -6.26 -7.97
N TYR A 133 -0.11 -6.71 -6.76
CA TYR A 133 -0.82 -7.97 -6.52
C TYR A 133 -2.14 -7.78 -5.77
N GLY A 134 -2.61 -6.56 -5.64
CA GLY A 134 -3.87 -6.26 -5.00
C GLY A 134 -4.03 -4.79 -4.70
N ILE A 135 -5.14 -4.43 -4.09
CA ILE A 135 -5.44 -3.08 -3.64
C ILE A 135 -5.67 -3.15 -2.13
N TYR A 136 -4.96 -2.31 -1.39
CA TYR A 136 -5.02 -2.29 0.07
C TYR A 136 -5.46 -0.91 0.56
N PRO A 137 -6.71 -0.80 1.06
CA PRO A 137 -7.18 0.47 1.61
C PRO A 137 -6.54 0.75 2.96
N PHE A 138 -6.29 2.02 3.24
CA PHE A 138 -5.75 2.43 4.53
C PHE A 138 -6.01 3.92 4.77
N SER A 139 -5.84 4.35 6.02
CA SER A 139 -5.96 5.75 6.42
C SER A 139 -4.95 6.08 7.51
N PRO A 140 -4.53 7.34 7.61
CA PRO A 140 -3.82 7.80 8.78
C PRO A 140 -4.69 7.65 10.04
N VAL A 141 -4.06 7.32 11.16
CA VAL A 141 -4.73 7.19 12.46
C VAL A 141 -3.93 7.92 13.53
N ASP A 142 -4.61 8.31 14.57
CA ASP A 142 -3.98 8.99 15.71
C ASP A 142 -3.23 8.05 16.63
#